data_cbf01d4aa4acfe4718dac9fff9d1b010
#
_entry.id   cbf01d4aa4acfe4718dac9fff9d1b010
#
_cell.length_a   1.000
_cell.length_b   1.000
_cell.length_c   1.000
_cell.angle_alpha   90.00
_cell.angle_beta   90.00
_cell.angle_gamma   90.00
#
_symmetry.space_group_name_H-M   'P 1'
#
loop_
_entity.id
_entity.type
_entity.pdbx_description
1 polymer ?
#
loop_
_entity_poly.entity_id
_entity_poly.type
_entity_poly.pdbx_seq_one_letter_code
_entity_poly.pdbx_strand_id
1 'polypeptide(L)'
;MCGKLTAYIIAFLFMGSAQITGNPPSDIGKNADAKRYKEPLELAAKFMSGDCEEVPEGLYGVQEMRINPEDGEVMSWEQVREMVGYAFYDFDGDGVNELVIGSNIIPYIGSPHKTMILALYRMSDGKPKLLLSGTRQNSWFYQDNGYFYMTGEESAACVVSGVFSYRNNQLCCEHYWFSGLNSE
;
A
#
# COMPACT_ATOMS: atom_id res chain seq x y z
N MET A 1 -7.35 -6.42 28.84
CA MET A 1 -5.96 -5.97 28.68
C MET A 1 -5.44 -6.41 27.31
N CYS A 2 -5.98 -5.89 26.22
CA CYS A 2 -5.60 -6.29 24.87
C CYS A 2 -5.25 -5.11 23.94
N GLY A 3 -5.04 -3.92 24.47
CA GLY A 3 -4.93 -2.69 23.66
C GLY A 3 -3.53 -2.15 23.41
N LYS A 4 -2.46 -2.81 23.85
CA LYS A 4 -1.09 -2.29 23.70
C LYS A 4 -0.19 -3.07 22.72
N LEU A 5 -0.59 -4.24 22.27
CA LEU A 5 0.23 -5.05 21.34
C LEU A 5 0.09 -4.59 19.89
N THR A 6 -1.03 -4.01 19.55
CA THR A 6 -1.47 -3.77 18.19
C THR A 6 -0.92 -2.48 17.56
N ALA A 7 -0.73 -1.42 18.38
CA ALA A 7 -0.08 -0.19 17.88
C ALA A 7 1.40 -0.40 17.47
N TYR A 8 2.00 -1.50 17.94
CA TYR A 8 3.36 -1.91 17.55
C TYR A 8 3.43 -2.60 16.18
N ILE A 9 2.35 -3.25 15.71
CA ILE A 9 2.40 -4.06 14.48
C ILE A 9 2.45 -3.17 13.24
N ILE A 10 1.70 -2.07 13.17
CA ILE A 10 1.77 -1.16 12.01
C ILE A 10 3.08 -0.34 12.03
N ALA A 11 3.53 0.10 13.21
CA ALA A 11 4.86 0.66 13.35
C ALA A 11 5.95 -0.39 13.02
N PHE A 12 5.68 -1.69 13.27
CA PHE A 12 6.59 -2.79 12.96
C PHE A 12 6.58 -3.19 11.48
N LEU A 13 5.44 -3.09 10.78
CA LEU A 13 5.36 -3.30 9.34
C LEU A 13 6.33 -2.36 8.59
N PHE A 14 6.54 -1.14 9.12
CA PHE A 14 7.44 -0.17 8.50
C PHE A 14 8.74 0.11 9.29
N MET A 15 8.87 -0.26 10.57
CA MET A 15 10.16 -0.22 11.27
C MET A 15 11.10 -1.39 10.88
N GLY A 16 10.55 -2.48 10.34
CA GLY A 16 11.30 -3.58 9.71
C GLY A 16 11.26 -3.53 8.18
N SER A 17 10.62 -2.50 7.59
CA SER A 17 10.51 -2.34 6.14
C SER A 17 11.81 -1.79 5.58
N ALA A 18 12.30 -2.36 4.51
CA ALA A 18 13.36 -1.78 3.73
C ALA A 18 12.77 -0.71 2.79
N GLN A 19 13.44 0.44 2.70
CA GLN A 19 13.13 1.43 1.68
C GLN A 19 13.40 0.82 0.30
N ILE A 20 12.52 1.10 -0.65
CA ILE A 20 12.78 0.74 -2.04
C ILE A 20 13.76 1.78 -2.58
N THR A 21 15.04 1.46 -2.53
CA THR A 21 16.08 2.25 -3.19
C THR A 21 16.03 2.00 -4.70
N GLY A 22 16.57 2.91 -5.52
CA GLY A 22 16.66 2.72 -6.98
C GLY A 22 17.49 1.51 -7.43
N ASN A 23 18.07 0.77 -6.49
CA ASN A 23 18.64 -0.57 -6.68
C ASN A 23 17.72 -1.60 -6.04
N PRO A 24 17.63 -2.82 -6.60
CA PRO A 24 16.92 -3.92 -5.96
C PRO A 24 17.38 -4.06 -4.51
N PRO A 25 16.45 -4.31 -3.57
CA PRO A 25 16.83 -4.46 -2.16
C PRO A 25 17.94 -5.50 -1.99
N SER A 26 18.98 -5.14 -1.26
CA SER A 26 20.19 -5.99 -1.05
C SER A 26 19.91 -7.32 -0.35
N ASP A 27 18.73 -7.45 0.25
CA ASP A 27 18.26 -8.61 1.01
C ASP A 27 17.36 -9.57 0.21
N ILE A 28 17.04 -9.28 -1.06
CA ILE A 28 16.30 -10.23 -1.94
C ILE A 28 16.96 -11.63 -1.94
N GLY A 29 18.28 -11.70 -1.80
CA GLY A 29 18.98 -12.98 -1.73
C GLY A 29 18.97 -13.68 -0.37
N LYS A 30 18.58 -12.99 0.72
CA LYS A 30 18.66 -13.49 2.11
C LYS A 30 17.31 -13.79 2.73
N ASN A 31 16.24 -13.11 2.28
CA ASN A 31 14.88 -13.29 2.77
C ASN A 31 14.09 -14.15 1.78
N ALA A 32 13.46 -15.23 2.27
CA ALA A 32 12.68 -16.15 1.43
C ALA A 32 11.49 -15.44 0.76
N ASP A 33 10.85 -14.49 1.45
CA ASP A 33 9.72 -13.74 0.92
C ASP A 33 10.19 -12.73 -0.14
N ALA A 34 11.28 -12.02 0.09
CA ALA A 34 11.86 -11.14 -0.92
C ALA A 34 12.23 -11.89 -2.22
N LYS A 35 12.65 -13.15 -2.10
CA LYS A 35 12.90 -14.01 -3.27
C LYS A 35 11.60 -14.39 -3.99
N ARG A 36 10.51 -14.68 -3.25
CA ARG A 36 9.20 -15.00 -3.83
C ARG A 36 8.62 -13.81 -4.59
N TYR A 37 8.78 -12.59 -4.04
CA TYR A 37 8.26 -11.33 -4.60
C TYR A 37 9.32 -10.52 -5.34
N LYS A 38 10.36 -11.17 -5.86
CA LYS A 38 11.47 -10.52 -6.56
C LYS A 38 10.98 -9.63 -7.72
N GLU A 39 10.07 -10.16 -8.54
CA GLU A 39 9.57 -9.46 -9.74
C GLU A 39 8.89 -8.13 -9.41
N PRO A 40 7.86 -8.04 -8.55
CA PRO A 40 7.26 -6.76 -8.21
C PRO A 40 8.20 -5.80 -7.47
N LEU A 41 9.14 -6.30 -6.66
CA LEU A 41 10.14 -5.47 -5.99
C LEU A 41 11.14 -4.85 -6.97
N GLU A 42 11.64 -5.63 -7.93
CA GLU A 42 12.53 -5.12 -8.98
C GLU A 42 11.82 -4.13 -9.90
N LEU A 43 10.54 -4.41 -10.23
CA LEU A 43 9.72 -3.50 -11.03
C LEU A 43 9.51 -2.16 -10.32
N ALA A 44 9.18 -2.18 -9.02
CA ALA A 44 9.01 -0.97 -8.22
C ALA A 44 10.33 -0.18 -8.10
N ALA A 45 11.45 -0.86 -7.88
CA ALA A 45 12.77 -0.23 -7.82
C ALA A 45 13.13 0.43 -9.16
N LYS A 46 12.94 -0.27 -10.28
CA LYS A 46 13.17 0.24 -11.63
C LYS A 46 12.27 1.44 -11.94
N PHE A 47 10.99 1.38 -11.56
CA PHE A 47 10.07 2.49 -11.76
C PHE A 47 10.50 3.73 -10.98
N MET A 48 10.86 3.58 -9.71
CA MET A 48 11.32 4.68 -8.88
C MET A 48 12.75 5.16 -9.19
N SER A 49 13.53 4.46 -10.02
CA SER A 49 14.77 5.00 -10.60
C SER A 49 14.53 5.90 -11.81
N GLY A 50 13.30 5.90 -12.34
CA GLY A 50 12.94 6.66 -13.54
C GLY A 50 13.18 5.90 -14.85
N ASP A 51 13.50 4.60 -14.76
CA ASP A 51 13.87 3.78 -15.93
C ASP A 51 12.66 3.11 -16.63
N CYS A 52 11.44 3.50 -16.27
CA CYS A 52 10.22 3.01 -16.93
C CYS A 52 9.56 4.14 -17.72
N GLU A 53 9.21 3.87 -18.96
CA GLU A 53 8.46 4.80 -19.83
C GLU A 53 6.99 4.89 -19.42
N GLU A 54 6.42 3.77 -18.98
CA GLU A 54 5.01 3.67 -18.56
C GLU A 54 4.93 3.32 -17.06
N VAL A 55 3.82 3.70 -16.43
CA VAL A 55 3.54 3.34 -15.03
C VAL A 55 3.15 1.87 -14.98
N PRO A 56 3.91 1.01 -14.29
CA PRO A 56 3.55 -0.39 -14.17
C PRO A 56 2.25 -0.60 -13.40
N GLU A 57 1.53 -1.66 -13.74
CA GLU A 57 0.34 -2.07 -12.99
C GLU A 57 0.64 -2.20 -11.49
N GLY A 58 -0.24 -1.65 -10.66
CA GLY A 58 -0.05 -1.62 -9.20
C GLY A 58 0.81 -0.48 -8.66
N LEU A 59 1.49 0.31 -9.50
CA LEU A 59 2.35 1.41 -9.08
C LEU A 59 1.79 2.81 -9.38
N TYR A 60 0.52 2.92 -9.78
CA TYR A 60 -0.13 4.21 -10.01
C TYR A 60 -0.12 5.10 -8.76
N GLY A 61 -0.39 4.53 -7.58
CA GLY A 61 -0.30 5.27 -6.32
C GLY A 61 1.12 5.79 -6.03
N VAL A 62 2.16 5.03 -6.40
CA VAL A 62 3.55 5.49 -6.28
C VAL A 62 3.81 6.68 -7.21
N GLN A 63 3.26 6.65 -8.43
CA GLN A 63 3.35 7.78 -9.37
C GLN A 63 2.66 9.03 -8.81
N GLU A 64 1.48 8.86 -8.22
CA GLU A 64 0.71 9.97 -7.63
C GLU A 64 1.39 10.56 -6.39
N MET A 65 2.21 9.78 -5.66
CA MET A 65 3.04 10.29 -4.56
C MET A 65 4.07 11.34 -5.01
N ARG A 66 4.37 11.44 -6.30
CA ARG A 66 5.24 12.48 -6.84
C ARG A 66 4.63 13.88 -6.81
N ILE A 67 3.34 14.00 -6.62
CA ILE A 67 2.69 15.32 -6.53
C ILE A 67 2.58 15.68 -5.05
N ASN A 68 3.31 16.70 -4.63
CA ASN A 68 3.21 17.23 -3.28
C ASN A 68 1.79 17.75 -3.02
N PRO A 69 1.09 17.25 -1.99
CA PRO A 69 -0.30 17.63 -1.72
C PRO A 69 -0.45 19.09 -1.24
N GLU A 70 0.62 19.72 -0.74
CA GLU A 70 0.57 21.07 -0.17
C GLU A 70 0.66 22.16 -1.24
N ASP A 71 1.50 21.98 -2.24
CA ASP A 71 1.81 23.01 -3.27
C ASP A 71 1.60 22.52 -4.71
N GLY A 72 1.38 21.22 -4.92
CA GLY A 72 1.23 20.61 -6.24
C GLY A 72 2.54 20.44 -7.01
N GLU A 73 3.68 20.72 -6.40
CA GLU A 73 4.98 20.53 -7.05
C GLU A 73 5.31 19.07 -7.27
N VAL A 74 6.06 18.80 -8.33
CA VAL A 74 6.47 17.43 -8.67
C VAL A 74 7.75 17.08 -7.92
N MET A 75 7.65 16.17 -6.98
CA MET A 75 8.78 15.63 -6.22
C MET A 75 9.70 14.78 -7.09
N SER A 76 10.98 14.80 -6.76
CA SER A 76 11.97 13.91 -7.34
C SER A 76 11.72 12.46 -6.91
N TRP A 77 12.21 11.50 -7.70
CA TRP A 77 12.18 10.10 -7.31
C TRP A 77 12.95 9.81 -6.01
N GLU A 78 13.96 10.59 -5.69
CA GLU A 78 14.70 10.48 -4.43
C GLU A 78 13.80 10.79 -3.24
N GLN A 79 13.02 11.87 -3.30
CA GLN A 79 12.05 12.22 -2.27
C GLN A 79 10.94 11.16 -2.13
N VAL A 80 10.43 10.64 -3.26
CA VAL A 80 9.42 9.55 -3.23
C VAL A 80 9.97 8.28 -2.57
N ARG A 81 11.23 7.90 -2.85
CA ARG A 81 11.86 6.74 -2.22
C ARG A 81 12.03 6.85 -0.71
N GLU A 82 12.10 8.06 -0.16
CA GLU A 82 12.11 8.27 1.30
C GLU A 82 10.74 8.00 1.94
N MET A 83 9.67 8.11 1.18
CA MET A 83 8.29 7.97 1.65
C MET A 83 7.71 6.58 1.40
N VAL A 84 8.21 5.86 0.41
CA VAL A 84 7.69 4.56 -0.02
C VAL A 84 8.59 3.44 0.47
N GLY A 85 7.97 2.43 1.06
CA GLY A 85 8.64 1.23 1.55
C GLY A 85 7.87 -0.04 1.20
N TYR A 86 8.40 -1.18 1.63
CA TYR A 86 7.72 -2.46 1.51
C TYR A 86 7.83 -3.27 2.80
N ALA A 87 6.87 -4.17 2.99
CA ALA A 87 6.86 -5.13 4.08
C ALA A 87 6.24 -6.46 3.63
N PHE A 88 6.52 -7.51 4.39
CA PHE A 88 5.90 -8.82 4.25
C PHE A 88 5.05 -9.10 5.48
N TYR A 89 3.80 -9.49 5.26
CA TYR A 89 2.88 -9.79 6.35
C TYR A 89 1.85 -10.83 5.92
N ASP A 90 1.61 -11.82 6.78
CA ASP A 90 0.58 -12.85 6.61
C ASP A 90 -0.76 -12.30 7.11
N PHE A 91 -1.58 -11.78 6.17
CA PHE A 91 -2.85 -11.12 6.50
C PHE A 91 -3.99 -12.11 6.78
N ASP A 92 -3.96 -13.31 6.24
CA ASP A 92 -5.02 -14.30 6.40
C ASP A 92 -4.64 -15.50 7.28
N GLY A 93 -3.41 -15.54 7.77
CA GLY A 93 -2.92 -16.56 8.68
C GLY A 93 -2.65 -17.91 8.00
N ASP A 94 -2.42 -17.91 6.70
CA ASP A 94 -2.15 -19.13 5.93
C ASP A 94 -0.68 -19.59 5.99
N GLY A 95 0.18 -18.78 6.60
CA GLY A 95 1.62 -19.01 6.73
C GLY A 95 2.43 -18.56 5.52
N VAL A 96 1.82 -17.88 4.56
CA VAL A 96 2.48 -17.28 3.40
C VAL A 96 2.31 -15.75 3.48
N ASN A 97 3.41 -15.05 3.64
CA ASN A 97 3.35 -13.60 3.70
C ASN A 97 2.98 -12.99 2.34
N GLU A 98 2.11 -11.98 2.38
CA GLU A 98 1.87 -11.05 1.27
C GLU A 98 2.97 -9.97 1.24
N LEU A 99 3.19 -9.40 0.04
CA LEU A 99 4.02 -8.20 -0.13
C LEU A 99 3.12 -6.96 -0.14
N VAL A 100 3.39 -6.05 0.77
CA VAL A 100 2.83 -4.69 0.78
C VAL A 100 3.88 -3.71 0.28
N ILE A 101 3.50 -2.87 -0.68
CA ILE A 101 4.20 -1.61 -1.00
C ILE A 101 3.32 -0.51 -0.44
N GLY A 102 3.88 0.39 0.36
CA GLY A 102 3.09 1.41 1.03
C GLY A 102 3.87 2.69 1.33
N SER A 103 3.15 3.68 1.81
CA SER A 103 3.69 4.99 2.19
C SER A 103 3.34 5.35 3.61
N ASN A 104 4.30 5.94 4.33
CA ASN A 104 4.08 6.53 5.66
C ASN A 104 3.45 7.93 5.60
N ILE A 105 3.40 8.52 4.42
CA ILE A 105 2.76 9.81 4.20
C ILE A 105 1.32 9.56 3.78
N ILE A 106 0.41 10.10 4.58
CA ILE A 106 -1.01 10.02 4.32
C ILE A 106 -1.41 11.33 3.67
N PRO A 107 -2.05 11.29 2.48
CA PRO A 107 -2.41 12.49 1.74
C PRO A 107 -3.50 13.35 2.41
N TYR A 108 -4.06 12.90 3.54
CA TYR A 108 -5.15 13.62 4.20
C TYR A 108 -4.78 14.02 5.62
N ILE A 109 -4.84 15.32 5.91
CA ILE A 109 -4.65 15.87 7.25
C ILE A 109 -5.77 15.33 8.16
N GLY A 110 -5.36 14.71 9.28
CA GLY A 110 -6.31 14.18 10.28
C GLY A 110 -6.76 12.73 10.06
N SER A 111 -6.23 12.02 9.07
CA SER A 111 -6.48 10.58 8.96
C SER A 111 -5.98 9.83 10.20
N PRO A 112 -6.78 8.93 10.79
CA PRO A 112 -6.34 8.07 11.89
C PRO A 112 -5.35 6.99 11.42
N HIS A 113 -5.17 6.82 10.12
CA HIS A 113 -4.33 5.81 9.51
C HIS A 113 -2.91 6.34 9.31
N LYS A 114 -1.92 5.51 9.60
CA LYS A 114 -0.51 5.91 9.51
C LYS A 114 0.20 5.44 8.25
N THR A 115 -0.39 4.51 7.52
CA THR A 115 0.21 3.88 6.36
C THR A 115 -0.82 3.68 5.29
N MET A 116 -0.58 4.23 4.11
CA MET A 116 -1.37 3.99 2.92
C MET A 116 -0.77 2.80 2.16
N ILE A 117 -1.61 1.86 1.76
CA ILE A 117 -1.23 0.76 0.90
C ILE A 117 -1.28 1.24 -0.55
N LEU A 118 -0.15 1.20 -1.23
CA LEU A 118 -0.01 1.55 -2.64
C LEU A 118 -0.19 0.33 -3.54
N ALA A 119 0.33 -0.83 -3.10
CA ALA A 119 0.07 -2.11 -3.75
C ALA A 119 0.12 -3.26 -2.74
N LEU A 120 -0.70 -4.27 -2.95
CA LEU A 120 -0.69 -5.52 -2.20
C LEU A 120 -0.60 -6.67 -3.20
N TYR A 121 0.41 -7.52 -3.04
CA TYR A 121 0.59 -8.72 -3.83
C TYR A 121 0.47 -9.95 -2.95
N ARG A 122 -0.16 -11.00 -3.48
CA ARG A 122 -0.19 -12.34 -2.90
C ARG A 122 0.48 -13.37 -3.79
N MET A 123 0.83 -14.50 -3.23
CA MET A 123 1.24 -15.65 -4.04
C MET A 123 0.01 -16.38 -4.60
N SER A 124 0.02 -16.67 -5.90
CA SER A 124 -1.00 -17.49 -6.56
C SER A 124 -0.32 -18.32 -7.63
N ASP A 125 -0.50 -19.64 -7.58
CA ASP A 125 0.10 -20.58 -8.51
C ASP A 125 1.64 -20.42 -8.64
N GLY A 126 2.30 -20.13 -7.50
CA GLY A 126 3.75 -19.94 -7.42
C GLY A 126 4.28 -18.62 -7.98
N LYS A 127 3.41 -17.66 -8.29
CA LYS A 127 3.76 -16.34 -8.81
C LYS A 127 3.12 -15.22 -8.00
N PRO A 128 3.80 -14.07 -7.88
CA PRO A 128 3.17 -12.87 -7.34
C PRO A 128 1.99 -12.43 -8.21
N LYS A 129 0.87 -12.15 -7.58
CA LYS A 129 -0.33 -11.59 -8.21
C LYS A 129 -0.74 -10.32 -7.47
N LEU A 130 -0.97 -9.24 -8.20
CA LEU A 130 -1.53 -8.02 -7.64
C LEU A 130 -2.95 -8.29 -7.13
N LEU A 131 -3.21 -7.95 -5.88
CA LEU A 131 -4.51 -8.09 -5.23
C LEU A 131 -5.26 -6.76 -5.18
N LEU A 132 -4.57 -5.68 -4.85
CA LEU A 132 -5.10 -4.33 -4.88
C LEU A 132 -4.02 -3.32 -5.26
N SER A 133 -4.45 -2.21 -5.82
CA SER A 133 -3.66 -1.01 -6.08
C SER A 133 -4.34 0.19 -5.45
N GLY A 134 -3.63 0.87 -4.55
CA GLY A 134 -4.07 2.12 -3.95
C GLY A 134 -3.67 3.31 -4.82
N THR A 135 -4.54 4.31 -4.86
CA THR A 135 -4.31 5.61 -5.49
C THR A 135 -4.84 6.71 -4.56
N ARG A 136 -4.63 7.98 -4.89
CA ARG A 136 -5.27 9.09 -4.14
C ARG A 136 -6.78 9.03 -4.21
N GLN A 137 -7.32 8.60 -5.36
CA GLN A 137 -8.77 8.48 -5.55
C GLN A 137 -9.34 7.23 -4.88
N ASN A 138 -8.53 6.20 -4.67
CA ASN A 138 -8.90 4.96 -3.99
C ASN A 138 -7.82 4.59 -3.00
N SER A 139 -7.82 5.25 -1.86
CA SER A 139 -6.83 5.05 -0.80
C SER A 139 -7.18 3.84 0.04
N TRP A 140 -6.20 2.97 0.24
CA TRP A 140 -6.33 1.76 1.04
C TRP A 140 -5.46 1.83 2.29
N PHE A 141 -6.00 1.34 3.40
CA PHE A 141 -5.34 1.31 4.70
C PHE A 141 -5.60 -0.02 5.38
N TYR A 142 -4.63 -0.50 6.15
CA TYR A 142 -4.83 -1.64 7.03
C TYR A 142 -4.86 -1.19 8.48
N GLN A 143 -5.75 -1.75 9.27
CA GLN A 143 -5.87 -1.47 10.70
C GLN A 143 -5.62 -2.73 11.54
N ASP A 144 -5.23 -2.50 12.78
CA ASP A 144 -4.88 -3.51 13.78
C ASP A 144 -5.98 -4.51 14.12
N ASN A 145 -7.21 -4.24 13.68
CA ASN A 145 -8.37 -5.11 13.86
C ASN A 145 -8.50 -6.21 12.79
N GLY A 146 -7.53 -6.31 11.87
CA GLY A 146 -7.53 -7.30 10.79
C GLY A 146 -8.34 -6.89 9.56
N TYR A 147 -8.76 -5.62 9.47
CA TYR A 147 -9.55 -5.13 8.34
C TYR A 147 -8.76 -4.15 7.47
N PHE A 148 -9.06 -4.21 6.18
CA PHE A 148 -8.68 -3.20 5.22
C PHE A 148 -9.78 -2.15 5.10
N TYR A 149 -9.40 -0.91 5.03
CA TYR A 149 -10.30 0.23 4.83
C TYR A 149 -9.97 0.88 3.50
N MET A 150 -10.99 1.16 2.74
CA MET A 150 -10.88 1.89 1.49
C MET A 150 -11.69 3.19 1.60
N THR A 151 -11.12 4.26 1.11
CA THR A 151 -11.85 5.49 0.85
C THR A 151 -11.51 5.96 -0.55
N GLY A 152 -12.51 6.42 -1.27
CA GLY A 152 -12.36 6.86 -2.65
C GLY A 152 -13.33 7.96 -2.99
N GLU A 153 -13.05 8.67 -4.07
CA GLU A 153 -13.91 9.71 -4.65
C GLU A 153 -14.54 9.16 -5.92
N GLU A 154 -15.86 8.99 -5.92
CA GLU A 154 -16.62 8.67 -7.12
C GLU A 154 -16.89 9.93 -7.96
N SER A 155 -17.04 11.07 -7.27
CA SER A 155 -17.17 12.39 -7.86
C SER A 155 -16.80 13.46 -6.83
N ALA A 156 -16.70 14.72 -7.25
CA ALA A 156 -16.44 15.84 -6.35
C ALA A 156 -17.46 15.99 -5.21
N ALA A 157 -18.63 15.34 -5.31
CA ALA A 157 -19.70 15.38 -4.34
C ALA A 157 -19.98 14.03 -3.66
N CYS A 158 -19.28 12.97 -4.01
CA CYS A 158 -19.54 11.63 -3.49
C CYS A 158 -18.24 10.94 -3.07
N VAL A 159 -18.13 10.66 -1.78
CA VAL A 159 -17.06 9.82 -1.21
C VAL A 159 -17.61 8.42 -0.98
N VAL A 160 -16.83 7.46 -1.42
CA VAL A 160 -17.09 6.03 -1.23
C VAL A 160 -16.18 5.53 -0.15
N SER A 161 -16.69 4.73 0.76
CA SER A 161 -15.86 4.08 1.78
C SER A 161 -16.26 2.61 1.93
N GLY A 162 -15.29 1.78 2.30
CA GLY A 162 -15.52 0.36 2.48
C GLY A 162 -14.62 -0.25 3.55
N VAL A 163 -15.13 -1.30 4.17
CA VAL A 163 -14.41 -2.17 5.10
C VAL A 163 -14.34 -3.56 4.49
N PHE A 164 -13.15 -4.11 4.43
CA PHE A 164 -12.87 -5.40 3.82
C PHE A 164 -12.09 -6.29 4.78
N SER A 165 -12.42 -7.56 4.83
CA SER A 165 -11.55 -8.57 5.42
C SER A 165 -10.75 -9.27 4.33
N TYR A 166 -9.57 -9.79 4.68
CA TYR A 166 -8.80 -10.64 3.80
C TYR A 166 -8.91 -12.08 4.30
N ARG A 167 -9.47 -12.97 3.47
CA ARG A 167 -9.69 -14.38 3.81
C ARG A 167 -9.61 -15.24 2.57
N ASN A 168 -8.98 -16.39 2.69
CA ASN A 168 -8.86 -17.35 1.59
C ASN A 168 -8.27 -16.69 0.32
N ASN A 169 -7.26 -15.87 0.52
CA ASN A 169 -6.61 -15.17 -0.57
C ASN A 169 -7.51 -14.18 -1.35
N GLN A 170 -8.54 -13.64 -0.72
CA GLN A 170 -9.47 -12.69 -1.33
C GLN A 170 -9.84 -11.56 -0.37
N LEU A 171 -10.02 -10.36 -0.92
CA LEU A 171 -10.65 -9.26 -0.21
C LEU A 171 -12.17 -9.43 -0.26
N CYS A 172 -12.78 -9.56 0.91
CA CYS A 172 -14.22 -9.71 1.07
C CYS A 172 -14.79 -8.39 1.62
N CYS A 173 -15.70 -7.76 0.87
CA CYS A 173 -16.37 -6.55 1.33
C CYS A 173 -17.32 -6.92 2.50
N GLU A 174 -17.08 -6.31 3.67
CA GLU A 174 -17.91 -6.47 4.86
C GLU A 174 -18.98 -5.37 4.93
N HIS A 175 -18.57 -4.14 4.67
CA HIS A 175 -19.41 -2.96 4.66
C HIS A 175 -18.98 -2.00 3.56
N TYR A 176 -19.95 -1.33 2.96
CA TYR A 176 -19.74 -0.35 1.92
C TYR A 176 -20.78 0.76 2.03
N TRP A 177 -20.37 2.01 1.96
CA TRP A 177 -21.29 3.16 2.08
C TRP A 177 -20.82 4.33 1.22
N PHE A 178 -21.79 5.14 0.87
CA PHE A 178 -21.60 6.40 0.19
C PHE A 178 -21.88 7.54 1.15
N SER A 179 -21.04 8.57 1.11
CA SER A 179 -21.34 9.87 1.74
C SER A 179 -21.32 10.92 0.65
N GLY A 180 -22.51 11.46 0.34
CA GLY A 180 -22.67 12.58 -0.58
C GLY A 180 -22.76 13.89 0.18
N LEU A 181 -22.34 15.01 -0.42
CA LEU A 181 -22.78 16.32 0.02
C LEU A 181 -24.27 16.41 -0.31
N ASN A 182 -25.14 16.35 0.72
CA ASN A 182 -26.53 16.67 0.55
C ASN A 182 -26.60 18.13 0.05
N SER A 183 -26.94 18.32 -1.20
CA SER A 183 -27.42 19.60 -1.65
C SER A 183 -28.79 19.80 -1.01
N GLU A 184 -28.86 20.50 0.14
CA GLU A 184 -30.08 21.14 0.59
C GLU A 184 -30.46 22.28 -0.36
#